data_94be09ed97a39a61410f001ec5deda96
#
_entry.id   94be09ed97a39a61410f001ec5deda96
#
_cell.length_a   1.000
_cell.length_b   1.000
_cell.length_c   1.000
_cell.angle_alpha   90.00
_cell.angle_beta   90.00
_cell.angle_gamma   90.00
#
_symmetry.space_group_name_H-M   'P 1'
#
loop_
_entity.id
_entity.type
_entity.pdbx_description
1 polymer ?
#
loop_
_entity_poly.entity_id
_entity_poly.type
_entity_poly.pdbx_seq_one_letter_code
_entity_poly.pdbx_strand_id
1 'polypeptide(L)'
;MKNLLFAAAAVLMFVACDKVKMDVKTGSDKTDSVVTEEWKPVDSATANKAWMDYATPGDMQKMLAKSDGTWIGETTMWMENGGQPMTSKSEATNKMMYDGRYQISNHKGNFMGMPFEGMSITAYDNAKKKFVSTWIDNMGTGIMQTEGVWNPSKKAIEFKGKMTDPTRPGKDCDVREVYTFTDETHQTMEMYGPDSKTGKEFKTMEIKFTKK
;
A
#
# COMPACT_ATOMS: atom_id res chain seq x y z
N MET A 1 23.39 -20.16 38.92
CA MET A 1 24.53 -19.24 38.99
C MET A 1 25.31 -19.34 37.69
N LYS A 2 25.12 -18.43 36.77
CA LYS A 2 26.00 -17.94 35.73
C LYS A 2 25.20 -17.09 34.79
N ASN A 3 25.30 -15.78 34.99
CA ASN A 3 24.75 -14.75 34.11
C ASN A 3 25.47 -14.80 32.76
N LEU A 4 24.77 -14.95 31.66
CA LEU A 4 25.28 -14.71 30.31
C LEU A 4 24.65 -13.39 29.80
N LEU A 5 25.47 -12.33 29.89
CA LEU A 5 25.23 -11.07 29.20
C LEU A 5 25.47 -11.29 27.69
N PHE A 6 24.47 -11.18 26.86
CA PHE A 6 24.67 -11.01 25.42
C PHE A 6 24.82 -9.52 25.11
N ALA A 7 26.04 -9.11 24.88
CA ALA A 7 26.35 -7.82 24.28
C ALA A 7 26.12 -7.93 22.75
N ALA A 8 25.09 -7.31 22.23
CA ALA A 8 24.91 -7.14 20.80
C ALA A 8 25.83 -6.03 20.30
N ALA A 9 26.95 -6.41 19.69
CA ALA A 9 27.83 -5.50 18.99
C ALA A 9 27.22 -5.14 17.63
N ALA A 10 26.69 -3.92 17.50
CA ALA A 10 26.33 -3.35 16.21
C ALA A 10 27.62 -2.95 15.47
N VAL A 11 28.02 -3.75 14.49
CA VAL A 11 29.15 -3.40 13.59
C VAL A 11 28.62 -2.42 12.54
N LEU A 12 28.91 -1.15 12.71
CA LEU A 12 28.76 -0.13 11.67
C LEU A 12 29.86 -0.31 10.63
N MET A 13 29.55 -0.94 9.50
CA MET A 13 30.45 -0.94 8.33
C MET A 13 30.26 0.37 7.57
N PHE A 14 31.22 1.27 7.71
CA PHE A 14 31.38 2.37 6.77
C PHE A 14 32.04 1.83 5.50
N VAL A 15 31.24 1.64 4.44
CA VAL A 15 31.77 1.40 3.11
C VAL A 15 32.05 2.76 2.49
N ALA A 16 33.33 3.10 2.35
CA ALA A 16 33.76 4.21 1.52
C ALA A 16 33.50 3.85 0.06
N CYS A 17 32.56 4.55 -0.59
CA CYS A 17 32.35 4.42 -2.02
C CYS A 17 33.46 5.16 -2.77
N ASP A 18 34.44 4.41 -3.29
CA ASP A 18 35.33 4.88 -4.33
C ASP A 18 34.54 5.12 -5.62
N LYS A 19 34.82 6.28 -6.25
CA LYS A 19 34.18 6.69 -7.52
C LYS A 19 34.63 5.76 -8.65
N VAL A 20 33.79 4.81 -9.03
CA VAL A 20 33.97 4.08 -10.29
C VAL A 20 33.41 4.97 -11.41
N LYS A 21 34.29 5.50 -12.26
CA LYS A 21 33.88 6.13 -13.52
C LYS A 21 33.59 5.03 -14.53
N MET A 22 32.32 4.83 -14.86
CA MET A 22 31.93 4.06 -16.05
C MET A 22 31.69 5.03 -17.21
N ASP A 23 32.58 5.01 -18.21
CA ASP A 23 32.32 5.67 -19.51
C ASP A 23 31.33 4.86 -20.31
N VAL A 24 30.05 5.23 -20.30
CA VAL A 24 29.04 4.71 -21.23
C VAL A 24 28.91 5.70 -22.36
N LYS A 25 29.36 5.35 -23.57
CA LYS A 25 29.04 6.08 -24.79
C LYS A 25 27.57 5.86 -25.13
N THR A 26 26.74 6.88 -24.99
CA THR A 26 25.36 6.90 -25.43
C THR A 26 25.17 7.83 -26.62
N GLY A 27 24.44 7.30 -27.62
CA GLY A 27 23.88 8.11 -28.69
C GLY A 27 22.80 9.06 -28.16
N SER A 28 22.66 10.18 -28.80
CA SER A 28 21.80 11.31 -28.46
C SER A 28 20.35 10.91 -28.21
N ASP A 29 19.83 11.23 -27.01
CA ASP A 29 18.45 11.68 -26.89
C ASP A 29 18.26 12.53 -25.62
N LYS A 30 17.44 13.56 -25.74
CA LYS A 30 16.99 14.62 -24.87
C LYS A 30 17.33 14.50 -23.37
N THR A 31 18.19 15.40 -22.93
CA THR A 31 18.57 15.63 -21.55
C THR A 31 17.39 16.18 -20.74
N ASP A 32 16.67 15.32 -20.04
CA ASP A 32 15.99 15.74 -18.82
C ASP A 32 17.10 16.01 -17.78
N SER A 33 17.30 17.27 -17.46
CA SER A 33 18.23 17.68 -16.41
C SER A 33 17.70 17.16 -15.06
N VAL A 34 18.21 16.03 -14.63
CA VAL A 34 18.08 15.57 -13.25
C VAL A 34 18.79 16.59 -12.39
N VAL A 35 18.06 17.50 -11.76
CA VAL A 35 18.58 18.37 -10.70
C VAL A 35 18.96 17.45 -9.55
N THR A 36 20.23 17.10 -9.45
CA THR A 36 20.76 16.40 -8.27
C THR A 36 20.83 17.43 -7.15
N GLU A 37 19.89 17.32 -6.21
CA GLU A 37 19.97 18.10 -4.97
C GLU A 37 21.31 17.78 -4.28
N GLU A 38 22.11 18.83 -3.97
CA GLU A 38 23.38 18.66 -3.30
C GLU A 38 23.14 18.09 -1.88
N TRP A 39 23.80 16.98 -1.55
CA TRP A 39 23.71 16.38 -0.22
C TRP A 39 24.20 17.36 0.84
N LYS A 40 23.33 17.72 1.79
CA LYS A 40 23.68 18.56 2.95
C LYS A 40 23.70 17.74 4.22
N PRO A 41 24.78 17.79 5.02
CA PRO A 41 24.83 17.12 6.31
C PRO A 41 23.76 17.66 7.25
N VAL A 42 23.18 16.77 8.06
CA VAL A 42 22.23 17.12 9.13
C VAL A 42 22.92 16.91 10.47
N ASP A 43 22.79 17.84 11.40
CA ASP A 43 23.33 17.68 12.74
C ASP A 43 22.64 16.56 13.53
N SER A 44 23.34 15.99 14.51
CA SER A 44 22.88 14.81 15.24
C SER A 44 21.58 15.03 16.02
N ALA A 45 21.34 16.23 16.55
CA ALA A 45 20.12 16.50 17.31
C ALA A 45 18.89 16.55 16.37
N THR A 46 19.02 17.22 15.23
CA THR A 46 18.00 17.27 14.18
C THR A 46 17.73 15.87 13.62
N ALA A 47 18.78 15.08 13.33
CA ALA A 47 18.65 13.72 12.84
C ALA A 47 17.92 12.82 13.85
N ASN A 48 18.30 12.87 15.13
CA ASN A 48 17.66 12.08 16.17
C ASN A 48 16.17 12.44 16.34
N LYS A 49 15.84 13.74 16.35
CA LYS A 49 14.45 14.18 16.42
C LYS A 49 13.65 13.67 15.23
N ALA A 50 14.18 13.78 14.01
CA ALA A 50 13.51 13.31 12.80
C ALA A 50 13.24 11.79 12.83
N TRP A 51 14.21 10.99 13.34
CA TRP A 51 14.01 9.55 13.54
C TRP A 51 12.93 9.24 14.56
N MET A 52 12.88 9.93 15.68
CA MET A 52 11.83 9.75 16.69
C MET A 52 10.45 10.10 16.15
N ASP A 53 10.33 11.24 15.45
CA ASP A 53 9.07 11.66 14.81
C ASP A 53 8.61 10.65 13.74
N TYR A 54 9.55 10.12 12.95
CA TYR A 54 9.27 9.11 11.94
C TYR A 54 8.82 7.78 12.55
N ALA A 55 9.50 7.32 13.59
CA ALA A 55 9.28 6.01 14.20
C ALA A 55 8.04 5.94 15.11
N THR A 56 7.49 7.08 15.55
CA THR A 56 6.40 7.13 16.53
C THR A 56 5.03 7.09 15.85
N PRO A 57 4.19 6.06 16.09
CA PRO A 57 2.83 6.02 15.57
C PRO A 57 1.99 7.23 16.04
N GLY A 58 1.32 7.87 15.08
CA GLY A 58 0.48 9.05 15.33
C GLY A 58 -1.00 8.78 15.08
N ASP A 59 -1.75 9.83 14.79
CA ASP A 59 -3.21 9.77 14.67
C ASP A 59 -3.68 8.96 13.45
N MET A 60 -2.90 8.94 12.37
CA MET A 60 -3.24 8.16 11.18
C MET A 60 -3.12 6.66 11.43
N GLN A 61 -2.11 6.23 12.17
CA GLN A 61 -1.98 4.84 12.60
C GLN A 61 -3.09 4.45 13.59
N LYS A 62 -3.44 5.35 14.54
CA LYS A 62 -4.59 5.14 15.46
C LYS A 62 -5.91 5.06 14.69
N MET A 63 -6.06 5.80 13.60
CA MET A 63 -7.24 5.74 12.74
C MET A 63 -7.32 4.35 12.06
N LEU A 64 -6.23 3.82 11.50
CA LEU A 64 -6.19 2.46 10.96
C LEU A 64 -6.56 1.42 12.03
N ALA A 65 -6.05 1.57 13.24
CA ALA A 65 -6.32 0.64 14.35
C ALA A 65 -7.82 0.51 14.70
N LYS A 66 -8.64 1.51 14.42
CA LYS A 66 -10.10 1.43 14.62
C LYS A 66 -10.76 0.36 13.74
N SER A 67 -10.14 0.04 12.62
CA SER A 67 -10.62 -1.01 11.72
C SER A 67 -10.10 -2.41 12.08
N ASP A 68 -9.34 -2.58 13.16
CA ASP A 68 -8.93 -3.90 13.62
C ASP A 68 -10.13 -4.79 13.97
N GLY A 69 -10.00 -6.08 13.67
CA GLY A 69 -11.05 -7.08 13.89
C GLY A 69 -11.43 -7.81 12.60
N THR A 70 -12.54 -8.56 12.68
CA THR A 70 -13.07 -9.35 11.58
C THR A 70 -14.26 -8.63 10.93
N TRP A 71 -14.30 -8.64 9.61
CA TRP A 71 -15.29 -7.96 8.78
C TRP A 71 -15.87 -8.92 7.76
N ILE A 72 -17.20 -8.88 7.60
CA ILE A 72 -17.89 -9.60 6.53
C ILE A 72 -18.06 -8.62 5.36
N GLY A 73 -17.58 -9.01 4.18
CA GLY A 73 -17.66 -8.23 2.96
C GLY A 73 -18.73 -8.76 2.00
N GLU A 74 -19.57 -7.87 1.51
CA GLU A 74 -20.44 -8.10 0.35
C GLU A 74 -19.76 -7.47 -0.85
N THR A 75 -19.19 -8.32 -1.71
CA THR A 75 -18.39 -7.91 -2.87
C THR A 75 -19.27 -7.89 -4.11
N THR A 76 -19.20 -6.79 -4.85
CA THR A 76 -19.80 -6.64 -6.19
C THR A 76 -18.68 -6.30 -7.17
N MET A 77 -18.59 -7.02 -8.28
CA MET A 77 -17.57 -6.83 -9.32
C MET A 77 -18.19 -6.67 -10.69
N TRP A 78 -17.56 -5.85 -11.52
CA TRP A 78 -17.93 -5.62 -12.92
C TRP A 78 -16.71 -5.91 -13.80
N MET A 79 -16.86 -6.82 -14.76
CA MET A 79 -15.78 -7.18 -15.70
C MET A 79 -15.65 -6.18 -16.86
N GLU A 80 -16.70 -5.41 -17.13
CA GLU A 80 -16.72 -4.34 -18.13
C GLU A 80 -17.68 -3.22 -17.70
N ASN A 81 -17.44 -2.03 -18.21
CA ASN A 81 -18.29 -0.88 -17.91
C ASN A 81 -19.71 -1.10 -18.44
N GLY A 82 -20.70 -0.99 -17.55
CA GLY A 82 -22.12 -1.26 -17.88
C GLY A 82 -22.47 -2.76 -17.95
N GLY A 83 -21.53 -3.66 -17.66
CA GLY A 83 -21.78 -5.10 -17.61
C GLY A 83 -22.61 -5.53 -16.40
N GLN A 84 -23.08 -6.78 -16.44
CA GLN A 84 -23.80 -7.36 -15.31
C GLN A 84 -22.85 -7.59 -14.13
N PRO A 85 -23.23 -7.18 -12.92
CA PRO A 85 -22.40 -7.40 -11.75
C PRO A 85 -22.40 -8.87 -11.32
N MET A 86 -21.24 -9.29 -10.79
CA MET A 86 -21.10 -10.55 -10.06
C MET A 86 -20.99 -10.23 -8.57
N THR A 87 -21.68 -11.01 -7.74
CA THR A 87 -21.66 -10.83 -6.28
C THR A 87 -21.07 -12.04 -5.57
N SER A 88 -20.35 -11.77 -4.49
CA SER A 88 -19.83 -12.81 -3.61
C SER A 88 -19.73 -12.29 -2.18
N LYS A 89 -19.48 -13.22 -1.23
CA LYS A 89 -19.16 -12.86 0.15
C LYS A 89 -17.68 -13.09 0.41
N SER A 90 -17.11 -12.24 1.25
CA SER A 90 -15.73 -12.34 1.70
C SER A 90 -15.65 -12.09 3.21
N GLU A 91 -14.54 -12.48 3.81
CA GLU A 91 -14.17 -12.15 5.18
C GLU A 91 -12.79 -11.47 5.15
N ALA A 92 -12.64 -10.38 5.89
CA ALA A 92 -11.37 -9.71 6.10
C ALA A 92 -11.04 -9.67 7.59
N THR A 93 -9.78 -9.92 7.94
CA THR A 93 -9.30 -9.77 9.31
C THR A 93 -8.15 -8.77 9.32
N ASN A 94 -8.38 -7.63 9.98
CA ASN A 94 -7.43 -6.54 10.12
C ASN A 94 -6.74 -6.60 11.48
N LYS A 95 -5.43 -6.38 11.51
CA LYS A 95 -4.65 -6.33 12.74
C LYS A 95 -3.46 -5.40 12.62
N MET A 96 -3.33 -4.49 13.60
CA MET A 96 -2.12 -3.69 13.74
C MET A 96 -0.94 -4.54 14.21
N MET A 97 0.23 -4.29 13.64
CA MET A 97 1.50 -4.97 13.93
C MET A 97 2.57 -3.97 14.35
N TYR A 98 3.63 -4.49 14.99
CA TYR A 98 4.81 -3.72 15.38
C TYR A 98 4.45 -2.46 16.17
N ASP A 99 3.72 -2.64 17.28
CA ASP A 99 3.26 -1.58 18.18
C ASP A 99 2.46 -0.48 17.44
N GLY A 100 1.58 -0.89 16.54
CA GLY A 100 0.67 0.01 15.85
C GLY A 100 1.25 0.75 14.64
N ARG A 101 2.35 0.27 14.05
CA ARG A 101 2.99 0.90 12.89
C ARG A 101 2.38 0.52 11.56
N TYR A 102 1.98 -0.74 11.42
CA TYR A 102 1.47 -1.32 10.16
C TYR A 102 0.17 -2.06 10.43
N GLN A 103 -0.76 -2.00 9.50
CA GLN A 103 -1.93 -2.87 9.52
C GLN A 103 -1.76 -3.97 8.48
N ILE A 104 -1.95 -5.23 8.91
CA ILE A 104 -2.10 -6.37 8.01
C ILE A 104 -3.59 -6.68 7.90
N SER A 105 -4.07 -6.85 6.67
CA SER A 105 -5.42 -7.31 6.37
C SER A 105 -5.36 -8.60 5.58
N ASN A 106 -5.90 -9.69 6.14
CA ASN A 106 -6.03 -10.97 5.47
C ASN A 106 -7.47 -11.13 4.98
N HIS A 107 -7.61 -11.46 3.70
CA HIS A 107 -8.90 -11.61 3.04
C HIS A 107 -9.10 -13.06 2.60
N LYS A 108 -10.34 -13.55 2.76
CA LYS A 108 -10.78 -14.84 2.26
C LYS A 108 -12.14 -14.71 1.61
N GLY A 109 -12.37 -15.48 0.56
CA GLY A 109 -13.64 -15.40 -0.14
C GLY A 109 -13.73 -16.41 -1.27
N ASN A 110 -14.57 -16.10 -2.24
CA ASN A 110 -14.71 -16.86 -3.46
C ASN A 110 -14.72 -15.91 -4.66
N PHE A 111 -13.88 -16.22 -5.63
CA PHE A 111 -13.81 -15.51 -6.89
C PHE A 111 -14.20 -16.46 -8.03
N MET A 112 -15.36 -16.23 -8.64
CA MET A 112 -15.87 -17.05 -9.76
C MET A 112 -15.90 -18.56 -9.46
N GLY A 113 -16.28 -18.95 -8.24
CA GLY A 113 -16.32 -20.34 -7.82
C GLY A 113 -14.99 -20.90 -7.28
N MET A 114 -13.90 -20.16 -7.35
CA MET A 114 -12.58 -20.56 -6.85
C MET A 114 -12.31 -19.94 -5.48
N PRO A 115 -11.67 -20.67 -4.55
CA PRO A 115 -11.20 -20.09 -3.30
C PRO A 115 -10.27 -18.91 -3.54
N PHE A 116 -10.56 -17.80 -2.89
CA PHE A 116 -9.77 -16.56 -2.96
C PHE A 116 -9.14 -16.27 -1.61
N GLU A 117 -7.85 -16.00 -1.62
CA GLU A 117 -7.10 -15.51 -0.46
C GLU A 117 -6.20 -14.36 -0.90
N GLY A 118 -6.18 -13.30 -0.10
CA GLY A 118 -5.34 -12.14 -0.36
C GLY A 118 -4.88 -11.48 0.93
N MET A 119 -3.83 -10.67 0.84
CA MET A 119 -3.27 -9.95 1.97
C MET A 119 -2.83 -8.56 1.55
N SER A 120 -3.11 -7.58 2.40
CA SER A 120 -2.51 -6.24 2.30
C SER A 120 -1.66 -5.92 3.52
N ILE A 121 -0.65 -5.06 3.30
CA ILE A 121 0.05 -4.33 4.36
C ILE A 121 -0.17 -2.86 4.08
N THR A 122 -0.79 -2.16 5.04
CA THR A 122 -1.02 -0.72 4.96
C THR A 122 -0.24 0.00 6.04
N ALA A 123 0.50 1.03 5.66
CA ALA A 123 1.27 1.89 6.54
C ALA A 123 0.92 3.36 6.33
N TYR A 124 1.13 4.19 7.34
CA TYR A 124 1.21 5.64 7.15
C TYR A 124 2.64 6.08 7.39
N ASP A 125 3.28 6.59 6.33
CA ASP A 125 4.64 7.13 6.39
C ASP A 125 4.61 8.54 6.99
N ASN A 126 5.10 8.66 8.22
CA ASN A 126 5.11 9.93 8.95
C ASN A 126 5.98 11.01 8.28
N ALA A 127 7.03 10.63 7.55
CA ALA A 127 7.89 11.57 6.85
C ALA A 127 7.27 12.05 5.53
N LYS A 128 6.68 11.14 4.75
CA LYS A 128 6.02 11.45 3.48
C LYS A 128 4.59 11.98 3.65
N LYS A 129 3.99 11.82 4.84
CA LYS A 129 2.59 12.18 5.13
C LYS A 129 1.59 11.50 4.20
N LYS A 130 1.85 10.23 3.87
CA LYS A 130 1.04 9.42 2.96
C LYS A 130 0.81 8.03 3.53
N PHE A 131 -0.31 7.42 3.16
CA PHE A 131 -0.50 6.00 3.28
C PHE A 131 0.22 5.28 2.13
N VAL A 132 0.77 4.12 2.43
CA VAL A 132 1.31 3.19 1.44
C VAL A 132 0.65 1.85 1.69
N SER A 133 0.15 1.22 0.64
CA SER A 133 -0.46 -0.10 0.71
C SER A 133 0.14 -1.02 -0.34
N THR A 134 0.31 -2.29 0.02
CA THR A 134 0.66 -3.37 -0.89
C THR A 134 -0.45 -4.42 -0.87
N TRP A 135 -0.65 -5.10 -2.00
CA TRP A 135 -1.59 -6.20 -2.12
C TRP A 135 -0.95 -7.37 -2.85
N ILE A 136 -1.19 -8.57 -2.32
CA ILE A 136 -0.89 -9.85 -2.96
C ILE A 136 -2.09 -10.79 -2.79
N ASP A 137 -2.30 -11.70 -3.74
CA ASP A 137 -3.35 -12.71 -3.68
C ASP A 137 -2.95 -13.98 -4.42
N ASN A 138 -3.82 -15.00 -4.33
CA ASN A 138 -3.59 -16.28 -4.98
C ASN A 138 -4.07 -16.34 -6.46
N MET A 139 -4.47 -15.22 -7.05
CA MET A 139 -4.88 -15.13 -8.46
C MET A 139 -3.76 -14.58 -9.36
N GLY A 140 -2.74 -13.95 -8.77
CA GLY A 140 -1.62 -13.34 -9.48
C GLY A 140 -0.26 -13.69 -8.87
N THR A 141 0.81 -13.24 -9.53
CA THR A 141 2.20 -13.39 -9.06
C THR A 141 2.88 -12.04 -8.85
N GLY A 142 2.18 -10.95 -9.15
CA GLY A 142 2.67 -9.59 -8.98
C GLY A 142 2.35 -9.03 -7.59
N ILE A 143 2.97 -7.90 -7.26
CA ILE A 143 2.64 -7.10 -6.09
C ILE A 143 2.03 -5.80 -6.58
N MET A 144 0.80 -5.49 -6.18
CA MET A 144 0.24 -4.16 -6.37
C MET A 144 0.74 -3.24 -5.25
N GLN A 145 1.14 -2.03 -5.61
CA GLN A 145 1.54 -1.01 -4.66
C GLN A 145 0.82 0.30 -4.95
N THR A 146 0.24 0.88 -3.90
CA THR A 146 -0.51 2.13 -3.99
C THR A 146 -0.09 3.11 -2.90
N GLU A 147 -0.20 4.41 -3.19
CA GLU A 147 -0.05 5.50 -2.22
C GLU A 147 -1.37 6.23 -2.06
N GLY A 148 -1.69 6.66 -0.83
CA GLY A 148 -2.97 7.28 -0.52
C GLY A 148 -2.88 8.47 0.41
N VAL A 149 -3.92 9.29 0.37
CA VAL A 149 -4.08 10.43 1.27
C VAL A 149 -5.44 10.38 1.96
N TRP A 150 -5.45 10.80 3.23
CA TRP A 150 -6.68 10.92 4.00
C TRP A 150 -7.47 12.15 3.59
N ASN A 151 -8.77 11.97 3.35
CA ASN A 151 -9.71 13.05 3.15
C ASN A 151 -10.70 13.08 4.33
N PRO A 152 -10.56 14.03 5.27
CA PRO A 152 -11.40 14.07 6.48
C PRO A 152 -12.87 14.39 6.20
N SER A 153 -13.18 15.16 5.16
CA SER A 153 -14.55 15.50 4.81
C SER A 153 -15.34 14.32 4.25
N LYS A 154 -14.64 13.39 3.57
CA LYS A 154 -15.21 12.15 3.03
C LYS A 154 -15.04 10.96 3.99
N LYS A 155 -14.28 11.13 5.06
CA LYS A 155 -13.80 10.04 5.93
C LYS A 155 -13.21 8.88 5.12
N ALA A 156 -12.38 9.20 4.14
CA ALA A 156 -11.88 8.23 3.18
C ALA A 156 -10.38 8.37 2.93
N ILE A 157 -9.73 7.26 2.61
CA ILE A 157 -8.39 7.25 2.02
C ILE A 157 -8.57 6.93 0.54
N GLU A 158 -8.07 7.80 -0.33
CA GLU A 158 -7.98 7.53 -1.76
C GLU A 158 -6.54 7.10 -2.08
N PHE A 159 -6.40 5.85 -2.51
CA PHE A 159 -5.16 5.26 -2.97
C PHE A 159 -5.06 5.29 -4.49
N LYS A 160 -3.85 5.52 -5.00
CA LYS A 160 -3.52 5.45 -6.44
C LYS A 160 -2.21 4.70 -6.63
N GLY A 161 -2.13 3.94 -7.68
CA GLY A 161 -0.93 3.19 -8.03
C GLY A 161 -1.06 2.48 -9.36
N LYS A 162 -0.24 1.45 -9.51
CA LYS A 162 -0.22 0.61 -10.70
C LYS A 162 -0.27 -0.85 -10.30
N MET A 163 -0.89 -1.63 -11.16
CA MET A 163 -0.88 -3.09 -11.07
C MET A 163 -0.49 -3.67 -12.43
N THR A 164 0.08 -4.86 -12.42
CA THR A 164 0.38 -5.57 -13.65
C THR A 164 -0.89 -5.80 -14.46
N ASP A 165 -0.85 -5.49 -15.76
CA ASP A 165 -1.91 -5.84 -16.69
C ASP A 165 -1.58 -7.19 -17.37
N PRO A 166 -2.18 -8.31 -16.93
CA PRO A 166 -1.84 -9.62 -17.47
C PRO A 166 -2.27 -9.79 -18.93
N THR A 167 -3.16 -8.92 -19.44
CA THR A 167 -3.62 -8.94 -20.84
C THR A 167 -2.65 -8.23 -21.78
N ARG A 168 -1.73 -7.45 -21.23
CA ARG A 168 -0.70 -6.71 -21.96
C ARG A 168 0.68 -6.98 -21.35
N PRO A 169 1.37 -8.05 -21.76
CA PRO A 169 2.64 -8.47 -21.17
C PRO A 169 3.68 -7.35 -21.08
N GLY A 170 4.26 -7.18 -19.88
CA GLY A 170 5.24 -6.13 -19.59
C GLY A 170 4.65 -4.73 -19.43
N LYS A 171 3.33 -4.61 -19.31
CA LYS A 171 2.65 -3.33 -19.05
C LYS A 171 1.94 -3.35 -17.70
N ASP A 172 1.85 -2.16 -17.11
CA ASP A 172 1.01 -1.89 -15.96
C ASP A 172 -0.23 -1.11 -16.38
N CYS A 173 -1.29 -1.22 -15.60
CA CYS A 173 -2.44 -0.34 -15.67
C CYS A 173 -2.59 0.46 -14.36
N ASP A 174 -3.25 1.62 -14.47
CA ASP A 174 -3.54 2.45 -13.32
C ASP A 174 -4.66 1.80 -12.48
N VAL A 175 -4.51 1.90 -11.17
CA VAL A 175 -5.51 1.49 -10.19
C VAL A 175 -5.77 2.62 -9.21
N ARG A 176 -7.04 2.78 -8.85
CA ARG A 176 -7.47 3.71 -7.79
C ARG A 176 -8.42 2.97 -6.85
N GLU A 177 -8.18 3.11 -5.54
CA GLU A 177 -9.02 2.52 -4.51
C GLU A 177 -9.50 3.62 -3.56
N VAL A 178 -10.74 3.52 -3.12
CA VAL A 178 -11.33 4.44 -2.13
C VAL A 178 -11.85 3.64 -0.95
N TYR A 179 -11.19 3.78 0.19
CA TYR A 179 -11.62 3.21 1.46
C TYR A 179 -12.37 4.27 2.25
N THR A 180 -13.67 4.08 2.46
CA THR A 180 -14.52 4.98 3.24
C THR A 180 -14.87 4.34 4.59
N PHE A 181 -14.58 5.05 5.68
CA PHE A 181 -14.88 4.64 7.05
C PHE A 181 -16.20 5.29 7.47
N THR A 182 -17.32 4.61 7.20
CA THR A 182 -18.66 5.16 7.45
C THR A 182 -18.89 5.38 8.93
N ASP A 183 -18.67 4.32 9.71
CA ASP A 183 -18.75 4.32 11.17
C ASP A 183 -17.86 3.20 11.75
N GLU A 184 -18.00 2.88 13.04
CA GLU A 184 -17.17 1.87 13.73
C GLU A 184 -17.45 0.44 13.26
N THR A 185 -18.58 0.21 12.59
CA THR A 185 -19.05 -1.11 12.17
C THR A 185 -19.24 -1.25 10.66
N HIS A 186 -19.13 -0.16 9.89
CA HIS A 186 -19.35 -0.16 8.44
C HIS A 186 -18.23 0.57 7.72
N GLN A 187 -17.72 -0.08 6.68
CA GLN A 187 -16.72 0.47 5.76
C GLN A 187 -17.07 0.07 4.33
N THR A 188 -16.61 0.85 3.36
CA THR A 188 -16.66 0.48 1.95
C THR A 188 -15.30 0.57 1.31
N MET A 189 -15.01 -0.33 0.40
CA MET A 189 -13.88 -0.24 -0.52
C MET A 189 -14.41 -0.24 -1.94
N GLU A 190 -14.01 0.75 -2.72
CA GLU A 190 -14.29 0.82 -4.14
C GLU A 190 -12.97 0.75 -4.91
N MET A 191 -12.90 -0.05 -5.95
CA MET A 191 -11.75 -0.16 -6.83
C MET A 191 -12.12 0.28 -8.24
N TYR A 192 -11.23 1.02 -8.86
CA TYR A 192 -11.36 1.56 -10.20
C TYR A 192 -10.16 1.17 -11.04
N GLY A 193 -10.39 0.82 -12.27
CA GLY A 193 -9.37 0.47 -13.25
C GLY A 193 -9.83 0.78 -14.67
N PRO A 194 -8.98 0.56 -15.67
CA PRO A 194 -9.32 0.83 -17.05
C PRO A 194 -10.27 -0.23 -17.60
N ASP A 195 -11.28 0.21 -18.33
CA ASP A 195 -12.10 -0.65 -19.16
C ASP A 195 -11.26 -1.24 -20.31
N SER A 196 -11.33 -2.54 -20.52
CA SER A 196 -10.47 -3.25 -21.49
C SER A 196 -10.72 -2.82 -22.95
N LYS A 197 -11.91 -2.30 -23.26
CA LYS A 197 -12.32 -1.88 -24.61
C LYS A 197 -11.97 -0.41 -24.89
N THR A 198 -12.10 0.44 -23.88
CA THR A 198 -12.00 1.90 -24.06
C THR A 198 -10.80 2.54 -23.38
N GLY A 199 -10.16 1.85 -22.44
CA GLY A 199 -9.11 2.37 -21.57
C GLY A 199 -9.57 3.40 -20.54
N LYS A 200 -10.87 3.74 -20.50
CA LYS A 200 -11.41 4.71 -19.55
C LYS A 200 -11.60 4.08 -18.18
N GLU A 201 -11.33 4.85 -17.13
CA GLU A 201 -11.56 4.42 -15.75
C GLU A 201 -13.04 4.13 -15.52
N PHE A 202 -13.33 3.00 -14.86
CA PHE A 202 -14.65 2.68 -14.34
C PHE A 202 -14.54 1.92 -13.01
N LYS A 203 -15.61 1.80 -12.24
CA LYS A 203 -15.64 1.02 -11.02
C LYS A 203 -15.65 -0.46 -11.35
N THR A 204 -14.56 -1.16 -11.00
CA THR A 204 -14.42 -2.61 -11.24
C THR A 204 -14.90 -3.44 -10.07
N MET A 205 -14.84 -2.89 -8.84
CA MET A 205 -15.25 -3.60 -7.62
C MET A 205 -15.77 -2.64 -6.56
N GLU A 206 -16.70 -3.12 -5.78
CA GLU A 206 -17.17 -2.52 -4.52
C GLU A 206 -17.29 -3.60 -3.47
N ILE A 207 -16.78 -3.34 -2.26
CA ILE A 207 -16.97 -4.22 -1.11
C ILE A 207 -17.60 -3.41 0.01
N LYS A 208 -18.75 -3.86 0.50
CA LYS A 208 -19.40 -3.30 1.69
C LYS A 208 -19.06 -4.19 2.88
N PHE A 209 -18.32 -3.66 3.81
CA PHE A 209 -17.89 -4.38 5.01
C PHE A 209 -18.75 -4.04 6.20
N THR A 210 -19.17 -5.08 6.93
CA THR A 210 -19.80 -4.98 8.24
C THR A 210 -18.94 -5.70 9.26
N LYS A 211 -18.65 -5.06 10.40
CA LYS A 211 -17.84 -5.63 11.47
C LYS A 211 -18.60 -6.77 12.14
N LYS A 212 -17.88 -7.87 12.41
CA LYS A 212 -18.42 -9.07 13.06
C LYS A 212 -18.41 -8.95 14.58
#